data_0ba6950b035f015a872603d5d1dba7cb
#
_entry.id   0ba6950b035f015a872603d5d1dba7cb
#
_cell.length_a   1.000
_cell.length_b   1.000
_cell.length_c   1.000
_cell.angle_alpha   90.00
_cell.angle_beta   90.00
_cell.angle_gamma   90.00
#
_symmetry.space_group_name_H-M   'P 1'
#
loop_
_entity.id
_entity.type
_entity.pdbx_description
1 polymer ?
#
loop_
_entity_poly.entity_id
_entity_poly.type
_entity_poly.pdbx_seq_one_letter_code
_entity_poly.pdbx_strand_id
1 'polypeptide(L)'
;EMGLIVRTAGSNKTKNDIDHDLQTLLKTWNVIKETALNSIAPSLIHQESDIIKRTLRDMYDEDTSSIVIEGNDGYKKAQNFMKMMMPSHVKKIKKYREKTPLFFKENIEEKLNQIYETEVKLKSGGYLVINPTEALVSIDINSGSSIKQKNVESTALDTNLEAAEEISRQIKIRDL
;
A
#
# COMPACT_ATOMS: atom_id res chain seq x y z
N GLU A 1 22.26 -20.67 19.39
CA GLU A 1 22.58 -20.03 18.07
C GLU A 1 21.25 -19.86 17.31
N MET A 2 21.03 -18.66 16.77
CA MET A 2 19.89 -18.41 15.89
C MET A 2 20.42 -18.28 14.46
N GLY A 3 19.73 -18.93 13.51
CA GLY A 3 19.98 -18.74 12.09
C GLY A 3 19.26 -17.50 11.56
N LEU A 4 19.85 -16.78 10.61
CA LEU A 4 19.27 -15.64 9.91
C LEU A 4 19.14 -15.98 8.43
N ILE A 5 17.94 -15.77 7.87
CA ILE A 5 17.70 -15.90 6.43
C ILE A 5 17.29 -14.54 5.90
N VAL A 6 18.11 -13.98 5.02
CA VAL A 6 17.76 -12.75 4.30
C VAL A 6 17.01 -13.13 3.03
N ARG A 7 15.76 -12.66 2.90
CA ARG A 7 14.93 -12.92 1.72
C ARG A 7 15.26 -11.93 0.59
N THR A 8 14.71 -12.16 -0.60
CA THR A 8 14.90 -11.31 -1.80
C THR A 8 14.56 -9.83 -1.58
N ALA A 9 13.62 -9.51 -0.70
CA ALA A 9 13.32 -8.13 -0.30
C ALA A 9 14.50 -7.38 0.34
N GLY A 10 15.48 -8.10 0.88
CA GLY A 10 16.72 -7.54 1.44
C GLY A 10 17.87 -7.38 0.45
N SER A 11 17.73 -7.78 -0.83
CA SER A 11 18.83 -7.83 -1.79
C SER A 11 19.48 -6.47 -2.09
N ASN A 12 18.72 -5.37 -1.96
CA ASN A 12 19.21 -4.00 -2.20
C ASN A 12 19.32 -3.16 -0.92
N LYS A 13 19.32 -3.80 0.25
CA LYS A 13 19.41 -3.12 1.54
C LYS A 13 20.85 -3.09 2.05
N THR A 14 21.18 -2.04 2.81
CA THR A 14 22.49 -1.94 3.45
C THR A 14 22.63 -2.91 4.63
N LYS A 15 23.85 -3.18 5.05
CA LYS A 15 24.09 -3.99 6.27
C LYS A 15 23.41 -3.40 7.49
N ASN A 16 23.41 -2.07 7.63
CA ASN A 16 22.79 -1.38 8.74
C ASN A 16 21.25 -1.57 8.75
N ASP A 17 20.62 -1.57 7.59
CA ASP A 17 19.17 -1.82 7.47
C ASP A 17 18.82 -3.24 7.93
N ILE A 18 19.62 -4.23 7.50
CA ILE A 18 19.42 -5.64 7.89
C ILE A 18 19.68 -5.83 9.39
N ASP A 19 20.70 -5.22 9.95
CA ASP A 19 20.98 -5.26 11.40
C ASP A 19 19.84 -4.60 12.20
N HIS A 20 19.31 -3.48 11.73
CA HIS A 20 18.19 -2.80 12.36
C HIS A 20 16.92 -3.67 12.35
N ASP A 21 16.62 -4.31 11.22
CA ASP A 21 15.49 -5.21 11.08
C ASP A 21 15.62 -6.43 12.00
N LEU A 22 16.80 -7.03 12.06
CA LEU A 22 17.12 -8.11 13.00
C LEU A 22 16.87 -7.70 14.46
N GLN A 23 17.37 -6.53 14.87
CA GLN A 23 17.16 -6.03 16.24
C GLN A 23 15.69 -5.80 16.55
N THR A 24 14.92 -5.33 15.57
CA THR A 24 13.47 -5.14 15.69
C THR A 24 12.75 -6.47 15.86
N LEU A 25 13.10 -7.49 15.07
CA LEU A 25 12.55 -8.83 15.20
C LEU A 25 12.86 -9.46 16.56
N LEU A 26 14.09 -9.30 17.06
CA LEU A 26 14.49 -9.79 18.37
C LEU A 26 13.73 -9.11 19.51
N LYS A 27 13.50 -7.80 19.43
CA LYS A 27 12.65 -7.06 20.41
C LYS A 27 11.23 -7.57 20.38
N THR A 28 10.66 -7.74 19.18
CA THR A 28 9.29 -8.26 19.01
C THR A 28 9.18 -9.67 19.60
N TRP A 29 10.15 -10.55 19.32
CA TRP A 29 10.19 -11.90 19.88
C TRP A 29 10.23 -11.90 21.42
N ASN A 30 11.04 -11.04 22.03
CA ASN A 30 11.10 -10.92 23.48
C ASN A 30 9.75 -10.47 24.08
N VAL A 31 9.06 -9.49 23.45
CA VAL A 31 7.73 -9.06 23.86
C VAL A 31 6.72 -10.19 23.76
N ILE A 32 6.73 -10.96 22.66
CA ILE A 32 5.88 -12.13 22.48
C ILE A 32 6.10 -13.16 23.60
N LYS A 33 7.36 -13.46 23.88
CA LYS A 33 7.77 -14.42 24.90
C LYS A 33 7.32 -13.99 26.30
N GLU A 34 7.56 -12.72 26.68
CA GLU A 34 7.12 -12.18 27.96
C GLU A 34 5.58 -12.19 28.09
N THR A 35 4.88 -11.77 27.02
CA THR A 35 3.42 -11.79 27.00
C THR A 35 2.88 -13.20 27.16
N ALA A 36 3.48 -14.19 26.46
CA ALA A 36 3.08 -15.59 26.55
C ALA A 36 3.25 -16.16 27.98
N LEU A 37 4.37 -15.82 28.62
CA LEU A 37 4.68 -16.29 29.97
C LEU A 37 3.75 -15.70 31.04
N ASN A 38 3.26 -14.46 30.81
CA ASN A 38 2.40 -13.74 31.76
C ASN A 38 0.90 -13.86 31.44
N SER A 39 0.52 -14.58 30.38
CA SER A 39 -0.87 -14.72 29.94
C SER A 39 -1.46 -16.07 30.35
N ILE A 40 -2.75 -16.09 30.64
CA ILE A 40 -3.52 -17.30 30.89
C ILE A 40 -4.19 -17.75 29.59
N ALA A 41 -4.03 -19.00 29.22
CA ALA A 41 -4.65 -19.56 28.00
C ALA A 41 -6.19 -19.70 28.17
N PRO A 42 -6.98 -19.44 27.11
CA PRO A 42 -6.59 -18.91 25.80
C PRO A 42 -6.48 -17.38 25.79
N SER A 43 -5.40 -16.83 25.23
CA SER A 43 -5.24 -15.37 25.08
C SER A 43 -4.51 -15.03 23.79
N LEU A 44 -4.82 -13.84 23.23
CA LEU A 44 -4.12 -13.31 22.05
C LEU A 44 -2.73 -12.79 22.46
N ILE A 45 -1.69 -13.50 22.07
CA ILE A 45 -0.30 -13.16 22.43
C ILE A 45 0.29 -12.16 21.46
N HIS A 46 0.08 -12.35 20.15
CA HIS A 46 0.61 -11.48 19.11
C HIS A 46 -0.32 -11.44 17.91
N GLN A 47 -0.47 -10.26 17.32
CA GLN A 47 -1.21 -10.07 16.09
C GLN A 47 -0.39 -9.18 15.14
N GLU A 48 -0.01 -9.75 14.02
CA GLU A 48 0.81 -9.05 13.00
C GLU A 48 -0.01 -8.21 12.02
N SER A 49 -1.31 -8.45 11.91
CA SER A 49 -2.20 -7.94 10.86
C SER A 49 -2.73 -6.51 11.07
N ASP A 50 -2.04 -5.64 11.80
CA ASP A 50 -2.41 -4.23 11.87
C ASP A 50 -1.97 -3.51 10.60
N ILE A 51 -2.95 -3.06 9.79
CA ILE A 51 -2.70 -2.36 8.52
C ILE A 51 -1.79 -1.13 8.70
N ILE A 52 -1.92 -0.42 9.83
CA ILE A 52 -1.12 0.77 10.12
C ILE A 52 0.35 0.40 10.26
N LYS A 53 0.65 -0.64 11.04
CA LYS A 53 2.03 -1.12 11.22
C LYS A 53 2.62 -1.63 9.91
N ARG A 54 1.83 -2.39 9.12
CA ARG A 54 2.25 -2.88 7.82
C ARG A 54 2.56 -1.74 6.87
N THR A 55 1.67 -0.75 6.75
CA THR A 55 1.87 0.41 5.88
C THR A 55 3.11 1.21 6.29
N LEU A 56 3.29 1.46 7.59
CA LEU A 56 4.48 2.16 8.09
C LEU A 56 5.77 1.38 7.84
N ARG A 57 5.75 0.06 7.95
CA ARG A 57 6.92 -0.78 7.71
C ARG A 57 7.29 -0.84 6.23
N ASP A 58 6.28 -0.99 5.35
CA ASP A 58 6.50 -1.34 3.96
C ASP A 58 6.55 -0.10 3.03
N MET A 59 5.91 1.01 3.41
CA MET A 59 5.74 2.19 2.56
C MET A 59 6.42 3.45 3.10
N TYR A 60 6.84 3.47 4.36
CA TYR A 60 7.50 4.63 4.92
C TYR A 60 8.94 4.75 4.41
N ASP A 61 9.30 5.95 3.97
CA ASP A 61 10.66 6.33 3.60
C ASP A 61 11.08 7.66 4.26
N GLU A 62 12.34 8.03 4.12
CA GLU A 62 12.89 9.26 4.70
C GLU A 62 12.32 10.53 4.04
N ASP A 63 11.91 10.44 2.77
CA ASP A 63 11.33 11.54 1.99
C ASP A 63 9.86 11.81 2.37
N THR A 64 9.22 10.90 3.09
CA THR A 64 7.86 11.09 3.61
C THR A 64 7.78 12.33 4.48
N SER A 65 7.05 13.34 4.06
CA SER A 65 6.92 14.62 4.77
C SER A 65 6.02 14.54 6.00
N SER A 66 4.90 13.83 5.91
CA SER A 66 3.96 13.63 7.02
C SER A 66 3.08 12.41 6.81
N ILE A 67 2.62 11.84 7.93
CA ILE A 67 1.68 10.71 7.99
C ILE A 67 0.47 11.18 8.77
N VAL A 68 -0.66 11.31 8.09
CA VAL A 68 -1.91 11.79 8.69
C VAL A 68 -2.79 10.60 9.00
N ILE A 69 -3.29 10.50 10.24
CA ILE A 69 -4.07 9.36 10.71
C ILE A 69 -5.35 9.84 11.37
N GLU A 70 -6.46 9.31 10.91
CA GLU A 70 -7.78 9.49 11.51
C GLU A 70 -8.01 8.50 12.65
N GLY A 71 -8.72 8.94 13.68
CA GLY A 71 -9.03 8.15 14.87
C GLY A 71 -7.93 8.15 15.93
N ASN A 72 -8.35 8.01 17.19
CA ASN A 72 -7.46 8.04 18.35
C ASN A 72 -6.59 6.78 18.44
N ASP A 73 -7.19 5.62 18.22
CA ASP A 73 -6.52 4.34 18.40
C ASP A 73 -5.48 4.12 17.30
N GLY A 74 -5.83 4.42 16.04
CA GLY A 74 -4.89 4.37 14.92
C GLY A 74 -3.69 5.29 15.13
N TYR A 75 -3.95 6.53 15.57
CA TYR A 75 -2.90 7.48 15.86
C TYR A 75 -1.94 7.01 16.97
N LYS A 76 -2.48 6.48 18.10
CA LYS A 76 -1.66 5.92 19.19
C LYS A 76 -0.84 4.73 18.74
N LYS A 77 -1.44 3.81 17.98
CA LYS A 77 -0.75 2.64 17.43
C LYS A 77 0.40 3.03 16.52
N ALA A 78 0.17 3.97 15.60
CA ALA A 78 1.20 4.50 14.71
C ALA A 78 2.34 5.17 15.48
N GLN A 79 2.02 6.01 16.46
CA GLN A 79 3.04 6.64 17.30
C GLN A 79 3.89 5.62 18.05
N ASN A 80 3.27 4.62 18.67
CA ASN A 80 3.99 3.60 19.42
C ASN A 80 4.90 2.77 18.50
N PHE A 81 4.39 2.41 17.32
CA PHE A 81 5.18 1.68 16.33
C PHE A 81 6.37 2.51 15.83
N MET A 82 6.14 3.78 15.47
CA MET A 82 7.21 4.66 15.00
C MET A 82 8.24 4.96 16.09
N LYS A 83 7.84 5.07 17.37
CA LYS A 83 8.78 5.21 18.50
C LYS A 83 9.73 4.02 18.62
N MET A 84 9.23 2.82 18.29
CA MET A 84 10.03 1.59 18.33
C MET A 84 10.97 1.49 17.13
N MET A 85 10.47 1.83 15.93
CA MET A 85 11.20 1.71 14.67
C MET A 85 12.16 2.88 14.42
N MET A 86 11.64 4.12 14.47
CA MET A 86 12.36 5.35 14.13
C MET A 86 11.98 6.50 15.09
N PRO A 87 12.54 6.55 16.30
CA PRO A 87 12.16 7.54 17.32
C PRO A 87 12.28 9.00 16.85
N SER A 88 13.25 9.31 15.99
CA SER A 88 13.47 10.66 15.43
C SER A 88 12.33 11.13 14.52
N HIS A 89 11.59 10.21 13.91
CA HIS A 89 10.55 10.49 12.91
C HIS A 89 9.12 10.50 13.46
N VAL A 90 8.94 10.29 14.76
CA VAL A 90 7.61 10.32 15.42
C VAL A 90 6.85 11.63 15.19
N LYS A 91 7.58 12.75 15.02
CA LYS A 91 7.01 14.08 14.76
C LYS A 91 6.30 14.17 13.39
N LYS A 92 6.63 13.29 12.44
CA LYS A 92 5.96 13.22 11.13
C LYS A 92 4.53 12.67 11.23
N ILE A 93 4.19 11.94 12.32
CA ILE A 93 2.84 11.42 12.54
C ILE A 93 1.94 12.53 13.07
N LYS A 94 0.89 12.84 12.31
CA LYS A 94 -0.09 13.87 12.65
C LYS A 94 -1.47 13.25 12.83
N LYS A 95 -2.17 13.70 13.87
CA LYS A 95 -3.56 13.29 14.07
C LYS A 95 -4.48 14.15 13.21
N TYR A 96 -5.35 13.50 12.43
CA TYR A 96 -6.41 14.17 11.70
C TYR A 96 -7.49 14.67 12.67
N ARG A 97 -7.97 15.92 12.49
CA ARG A 97 -8.90 16.58 13.42
C ARG A 97 -10.09 17.26 12.74
N GLU A 98 -10.20 17.17 11.42
CA GLU A 98 -11.29 17.78 10.70
C GLU A 98 -12.57 16.94 10.80
N LYS A 99 -13.74 17.57 10.49
CA LYS A 99 -15.04 16.90 10.53
C LYS A 99 -15.28 16.00 9.34
N THR A 100 -14.75 16.38 8.19
CA THR A 100 -14.85 15.56 6.96
C THR A 100 -13.92 14.36 7.09
N PRO A 101 -14.38 13.12 6.83
CA PRO A 101 -13.51 11.94 6.86
C PRO A 101 -12.28 12.11 5.97
N LEU A 102 -11.12 11.66 6.46
CA LEU A 102 -9.84 11.86 5.78
C LEU A 102 -9.84 11.30 4.35
N PHE A 103 -10.30 10.08 4.16
CA PHE A 103 -10.31 9.42 2.85
C PHE A 103 -11.27 10.08 1.87
N PHE A 104 -12.38 10.61 2.37
CA PHE A 104 -13.31 11.38 1.55
C PHE A 104 -12.67 12.71 1.10
N LYS A 105 -12.04 13.44 2.02
CA LYS A 105 -11.35 14.70 1.70
C LYS A 105 -10.25 14.54 0.65
N GLU A 106 -9.51 13.44 0.72
CA GLU A 106 -8.40 13.13 -0.20
C GLU A 106 -8.87 12.36 -1.46
N ASN A 107 -10.19 12.22 -1.67
CA ASN A 107 -10.79 11.47 -2.78
C ASN A 107 -10.32 10.00 -2.88
N ILE A 108 -9.92 9.42 -1.75
CA ILE A 108 -9.43 8.03 -1.70
C ILE A 108 -10.59 7.05 -1.78
N GLU A 109 -11.75 7.36 -1.15
CA GLU A 109 -12.93 6.48 -1.19
C GLU A 109 -13.45 6.27 -2.62
N GLU A 110 -13.51 7.34 -3.42
CA GLU A 110 -13.90 7.23 -4.82
C GLU A 110 -12.91 6.35 -5.61
N LYS A 111 -11.61 6.54 -5.40
CA LYS A 111 -10.57 5.72 -6.05
C LYS A 111 -10.62 4.25 -5.61
N LEU A 112 -10.95 3.98 -4.34
CA LEU A 112 -11.15 2.61 -3.85
C LEU A 112 -12.37 1.95 -4.52
N ASN A 113 -13.47 2.68 -4.69
CA ASN A 113 -14.63 2.16 -5.42
C ASN A 113 -14.30 1.84 -6.89
N GLN A 114 -13.53 2.69 -7.55
CA GLN A 114 -13.08 2.47 -8.93
C GLN A 114 -12.26 1.19 -9.12
N ILE A 115 -11.58 0.70 -8.08
CA ILE A 115 -10.83 -0.57 -8.14
C ILE A 115 -11.76 -1.77 -8.41
N TYR A 116 -13.01 -1.70 -7.97
CA TYR A 116 -13.99 -2.77 -8.15
C TYR A 116 -14.82 -2.63 -9.45
N GLU A 117 -14.70 -1.49 -10.15
CA GLU A 117 -15.37 -1.29 -11.45
C GLU A 117 -14.63 -2.06 -12.54
N THR A 118 -15.38 -2.66 -13.44
CA THR A 118 -14.82 -3.37 -14.60
C THR A 118 -14.32 -2.40 -15.67
N GLU A 119 -14.92 -1.22 -15.78
CA GLU A 119 -14.55 -0.19 -16.75
C GLU A 119 -13.61 0.85 -16.14
N VAL A 120 -12.52 1.15 -16.86
CA VAL A 120 -11.55 2.18 -16.49
C VAL A 120 -11.42 3.19 -17.63
N LYS A 121 -11.79 4.44 -17.38
CA LYS A 121 -11.75 5.51 -18.37
C LYS A 121 -10.31 6.00 -18.61
N LEU A 122 -9.97 6.21 -19.87
CA LEU A 122 -8.73 6.83 -20.30
C LEU A 122 -8.90 8.33 -20.50
N LYS A 123 -7.82 9.10 -20.38
CA LYS A 123 -7.84 10.56 -20.54
C LYS A 123 -8.18 10.98 -21.98
N SER A 124 -7.80 10.16 -22.95
CA SER A 124 -8.13 10.36 -24.38
C SER A 124 -9.61 10.24 -24.69
N GLY A 125 -10.41 9.66 -23.80
CA GLY A 125 -11.83 9.34 -24.01
C GLY A 125 -12.09 7.88 -24.40
N GLY A 126 -11.04 7.05 -24.50
CA GLY A 126 -11.15 5.61 -24.56
C GLY A 126 -11.41 4.99 -23.17
N TYR A 127 -11.51 3.68 -23.11
CA TYR A 127 -11.67 2.95 -21.85
C TYR A 127 -11.15 1.53 -21.94
N LEU A 128 -10.76 1.00 -20.79
CA LEU A 128 -10.39 -0.41 -20.60
C LEU A 128 -11.58 -1.16 -20.01
N VAL A 129 -11.71 -2.43 -20.36
CA VAL A 129 -12.63 -3.36 -19.68
C VAL A 129 -11.80 -4.49 -19.07
N ILE A 130 -11.77 -4.56 -17.74
CA ILE A 130 -10.97 -5.51 -16.99
C ILE A 130 -11.89 -6.55 -16.36
N ASN A 131 -11.81 -7.79 -16.83
CA ASN A 131 -12.63 -8.90 -16.37
C ASN A 131 -11.78 -10.03 -15.82
N PRO A 132 -11.67 -10.18 -14.50
CA PRO A 132 -11.06 -11.36 -13.91
C PRO A 132 -11.98 -12.57 -14.11
N THR A 133 -11.38 -13.67 -14.56
CA THR A 133 -12.04 -14.98 -14.67
C THR A 133 -11.35 -15.98 -13.73
N GLU A 134 -11.85 -17.21 -13.64
CA GLU A 134 -11.24 -18.24 -12.81
C GLU A 134 -9.77 -18.54 -13.19
N ALA A 135 -9.43 -18.47 -14.47
CA ALA A 135 -8.12 -18.90 -14.98
C ALA A 135 -7.23 -17.75 -15.49
N LEU A 136 -7.79 -16.59 -15.80
CA LEU A 136 -7.06 -15.45 -16.38
C LEU A 136 -7.76 -14.13 -16.12
N VAL A 137 -7.05 -13.02 -16.32
CA VAL A 137 -7.62 -11.69 -16.40
C VAL A 137 -7.65 -11.25 -17.86
N SER A 138 -8.85 -10.96 -18.36
CA SER A 138 -9.05 -10.40 -19.70
C SER A 138 -9.09 -8.87 -19.61
N ILE A 139 -8.30 -8.20 -20.46
CA ILE A 139 -8.29 -6.73 -20.55
C ILE A 139 -8.55 -6.35 -22.01
N ASP A 140 -9.67 -5.69 -22.26
CA ASP A 140 -10.05 -5.17 -23.57
C ASP A 140 -9.81 -3.65 -23.63
N ILE A 141 -9.40 -3.14 -24.80
CA ILE A 141 -9.09 -1.72 -25.02
C ILE A 141 -10.08 -1.16 -26.04
N ASN A 142 -10.84 -0.16 -25.62
CA ASN A 142 -11.81 0.53 -26.46
C ASN A 142 -11.37 1.99 -26.69
N SER A 143 -11.25 2.39 -27.95
CA SER A 143 -10.89 3.76 -28.31
C SER A 143 -12.00 4.79 -28.03
N GLY A 144 -13.24 4.33 -27.88
CA GLY A 144 -14.38 5.18 -27.50
C GLY A 144 -14.54 6.42 -28.40
N SER A 145 -14.68 7.58 -27.74
CA SER A 145 -14.82 8.89 -28.41
C SER A 145 -13.48 9.59 -28.69
N SER A 146 -12.36 8.90 -28.61
CA SER A 146 -11.01 9.49 -28.80
C SER A 146 -10.71 9.94 -30.24
N ILE A 147 -11.71 9.96 -31.13
CA ILE A 147 -11.62 10.38 -32.53
C ILE A 147 -11.35 11.89 -32.63
N LYS A 148 -10.18 12.32 -32.17
CA LYS A 148 -9.73 13.73 -32.31
C LYS A 148 -8.70 13.92 -33.41
N GLN A 149 -8.14 12.87 -33.96
CA GLN A 149 -7.11 12.95 -34.99
C GLN A 149 -7.63 12.59 -36.38
N LYS A 150 -7.01 13.21 -37.40
CA LYS A 150 -7.37 12.98 -38.81
C LYS A 150 -6.98 11.58 -39.34
N ASN A 151 -6.22 10.80 -38.57
CA ASN A 151 -5.74 9.48 -38.97
C ASN A 151 -6.10 8.43 -37.91
N VAL A 152 -6.80 7.38 -38.32
CA VAL A 152 -7.27 6.28 -37.47
C VAL A 152 -6.09 5.52 -36.84
N GLU A 153 -5.01 5.32 -37.59
CA GLU A 153 -3.82 4.57 -37.09
C GLU A 153 -3.10 5.32 -35.97
N SER A 154 -2.92 6.64 -36.10
CA SER A 154 -2.27 7.44 -35.03
C SER A 154 -3.15 7.50 -33.77
N THR A 155 -4.46 7.57 -33.94
CA THR A 155 -5.41 7.53 -32.81
C THR A 155 -5.33 6.18 -32.10
N ALA A 156 -5.26 5.07 -32.82
CA ALA A 156 -5.14 3.74 -32.24
C ALA A 156 -3.83 3.56 -31.49
N LEU A 157 -2.71 4.04 -32.06
CA LEU A 157 -1.41 3.98 -31.39
C LEU A 157 -1.39 4.77 -30.08
N ASP A 158 -1.86 6.02 -30.10
CA ASP A 158 -1.89 6.87 -28.91
C ASP A 158 -2.78 6.28 -27.83
N THR A 159 -3.96 5.75 -28.19
CA THR A 159 -4.87 5.07 -27.25
C THR A 159 -4.20 3.82 -26.67
N ASN A 160 -3.51 3.02 -27.47
CA ASN A 160 -2.84 1.81 -27.00
C ASN A 160 -1.66 2.11 -26.08
N LEU A 161 -0.91 3.18 -26.32
CA LEU A 161 0.19 3.61 -25.42
C LEU A 161 -0.37 4.09 -24.07
N GLU A 162 -1.40 4.91 -24.09
CA GLU A 162 -2.09 5.34 -22.86
C GLU A 162 -2.70 4.13 -22.11
N ALA A 163 -3.32 3.21 -22.85
CA ALA A 163 -3.88 1.98 -22.30
C ALA A 163 -2.80 1.12 -21.62
N ALA A 164 -1.63 0.96 -22.23
CA ALA A 164 -0.53 0.18 -21.65
C ALA A 164 -0.03 0.77 -20.32
N GLU A 165 0.07 2.09 -20.23
CA GLU A 165 0.43 2.78 -18.99
C GLU A 165 -0.64 2.54 -17.89
N GLU A 166 -1.92 2.73 -18.25
CA GLU A 166 -3.02 2.55 -17.31
C GLU A 166 -3.20 1.08 -16.90
N ILE A 167 -3.04 0.12 -17.81
CA ILE A 167 -3.05 -1.31 -17.51
C ILE A 167 -1.97 -1.65 -16.48
N SER A 168 -0.74 -1.16 -16.67
CA SER A 168 0.35 -1.36 -15.72
C SER A 168 -0.01 -0.85 -14.31
N ARG A 169 -0.67 0.31 -14.24
CA ARG A 169 -1.18 0.87 -12.99
C ARG A 169 -2.29 0.01 -12.38
N GLN A 170 -3.24 -0.45 -13.19
CA GLN A 170 -4.38 -1.26 -12.74
C GLN A 170 -3.96 -2.64 -12.22
N ILE A 171 -3.00 -3.30 -12.89
CA ILE A 171 -2.41 -4.57 -12.41
C ILE A 171 -1.87 -4.40 -10.99
N LYS A 172 -1.15 -3.30 -10.75
CA LYS A 172 -0.55 -3.01 -9.44
C LYS A 172 -1.57 -2.69 -8.34
N ILE A 173 -2.59 -1.89 -8.68
CA ILE A 173 -3.61 -1.44 -7.70
C ILE A 173 -4.58 -2.55 -7.35
N ARG A 174 -4.93 -3.40 -8.33
CA ARG A 174 -5.91 -4.49 -8.17
C ARG A 174 -5.27 -5.80 -7.76
N ASP A 175 -3.93 -5.88 -7.73
CA ASP A 175 -3.17 -7.11 -7.44
C ASP A 175 -3.55 -8.26 -8.40
N LEU A 176 -3.49 -7.97 -9.71
CA LEU A 176 -3.87 -8.89 -10.80
C LEU A 176 -2.69 -9.74 -11.27
#